data_9f758bd92bf695a34f28cef8ecacf27f
#
_entry.id   9f758bd92bf695a34f28cef8ecacf27f
#
_cell.length_a   1.000
_cell.length_b   1.000
_cell.length_c   1.000
_cell.angle_alpha   90.00
_cell.angle_beta   90.00
_cell.angle_gamma   90.00
#
_symmetry.space_group_name_H-M   'P 1'
#
loop_
_entity.id
_entity.type
_entity.pdbx_description
1 polymer ?
#
loop_
_entity_poly.entity_id
_entity_poly.type
_entity_poly.pdbx_seq_one_letter_code
_entity_poly.pdbx_strand_id
1 'polypeptide(L)'
;MLAAVLATALLVGCAKDAQTPLPAGQLRVATGLDGGVYRVYGSALAEILDGELRPMRVSAVQTEGSIQNLQLLDSGSADVAFSLADAALLAVEGKSRFSRPVKVAALARLYDDYLQIIVRQDSTLRRIEDLAGKTVSIGAKRSGTAVEARRILRLPTVGLRGRAPVKTRSLTLKESTAALIARDIDAFFWSGGLPSEAIVDLRKEVDIRLLGLPEGTAKELDSELYTDARIPEDIYGKEGAVNTVIASNLLVVRQDLPAEVAYRITRALFEHKRELVKRHPQATRLNLGSATRTYPLKPHPGARRWYREARR
;
A
#
# COMPACT_ATOMS: atom_id res chain seq x y z
N MET A 1 2.16 -16.38 78.95
CA MET A 1 1.49 -15.59 77.92
C MET A 1 2.35 -15.55 76.66
N LEU A 2 2.06 -16.43 75.69
CA LEU A 2 2.76 -16.45 74.38
C LEU A 2 1.86 -15.74 73.36
N ALA A 3 2.36 -14.68 72.77
CA ALA A 3 1.71 -13.99 71.66
C ALA A 3 2.08 -14.61 70.31
N ALA A 4 1.13 -15.21 69.61
CA ALA A 4 1.32 -15.74 68.26
C ALA A 4 1.17 -14.59 67.26
N VAL A 5 2.23 -14.27 66.49
CA VAL A 5 2.21 -13.34 65.37
C VAL A 5 1.81 -14.11 64.11
N LEU A 6 0.59 -13.82 63.60
CA LEU A 6 0.13 -14.37 62.33
C LEU A 6 0.74 -13.50 61.19
N ALA A 7 1.67 -14.03 60.41
CA ALA A 7 2.17 -13.40 59.20
C ALA A 7 1.25 -13.72 58.03
N THR A 8 0.48 -12.75 57.58
CA THR A 8 -0.38 -12.82 56.37
C THR A 8 0.50 -12.58 55.14
N ALA A 9 0.87 -13.65 54.41
CA ALA A 9 1.54 -13.53 53.12
C ALA A 9 0.52 -13.08 52.05
N LEU A 10 0.64 -11.84 51.57
CA LEU A 10 -0.05 -11.31 50.40
C LEU A 10 0.55 -11.97 49.14
N LEU A 11 -0.13 -12.97 48.61
CA LEU A 11 0.11 -13.50 47.27
C LEU A 11 -0.34 -12.45 46.25
N VAL A 12 0.61 -11.63 45.77
CA VAL A 12 0.42 -10.82 44.57
C VAL A 12 0.45 -11.79 43.38
N GLY A 13 -0.72 -12.32 43.01
CA GLY A 13 -0.91 -13.08 41.79
C GLY A 13 -0.67 -12.16 40.59
N CYS A 14 0.36 -12.41 39.81
CA CYS A 14 0.49 -11.89 38.45
C CYS A 14 -0.74 -12.33 37.66
N ALA A 15 -1.77 -11.48 37.58
CA ALA A 15 -2.85 -11.67 36.63
C ALA A 15 -2.21 -11.59 35.24
N LYS A 16 -1.96 -12.73 34.61
CA LYS A 16 -1.80 -12.78 33.16
C LYS A 16 -3.02 -12.11 32.57
N ASP A 17 -2.82 -11.03 31.81
CA ASP A 17 -3.90 -10.36 31.07
C ASP A 17 -4.74 -11.44 30.38
N ALA A 18 -5.94 -11.66 30.88
CA ALA A 18 -6.89 -12.60 30.28
C ALA A 18 -7.27 -12.01 28.91
N GLN A 19 -6.63 -12.53 27.85
CA GLN A 19 -6.91 -12.06 26.50
C GLN A 19 -8.37 -12.35 26.18
N THR A 20 -9.10 -11.33 25.78
CA THR A 20 -10.50 -11.47 25.33
C THR A 20 -10.56 -12.55 24.25
N PRO A 21 -11.42 -13.58 24.39
CA PRO A 21 -11.55 -14.62 23.37
C PRO A 21 -11.90 -14.03 22.01
N LEU A 22 -11.26 -14.55 20.96
CA LEU A 22 -11.62 -14.16 19.60
C LEU A 22 -12.88 -14.91 19.14
N PRO A 23 -13.76 -14.27 18.33
CA PRO A 23 -14.86 -14.97 17.71
C PRO A 23 -14.33 -16.02 16.71
N ALA A 24 -15.04 -17.13 16.55
CA ALA A 24 -14.82 -18.03 15.42
C ALA A 24 -15.30 -17.34 14.12
N GLY A 25 -14.67 -17.67 12.99
CA GLY A 25 -15.06 -17.09 11.69
C GLY A 25 -13.93 -17.08 10.69
N GLN A 26 -14.16 -16.35 9.60
CA GLN A 26 -13.18 -16.11 8.55
C GLN A 26 -12.77 -14.65 8.54
N LEU A 27 -11.48 -14.40 8.29
CA LEU A 27 -10.92 -13.08 8.05
C LEU A 27 -10.18 -13.09 6.71
N ARG A 28 -10.53 -12.16 5.84
CA ARG A 28 -10.00 -12.08 4.48
C ARG A 28 -9.11 -10.84 4.33
N VAL A 29 -7.88 -11.05 3.85
CA VAL A 29 -6.89 -10.00 3.59
C VAL A 29 -6.84 -9.73 2.09
N ALA A 30 -7.41 -8.63 1.63
CA ALA A 30 -7.34 -8.19 0.25
C ALA A 30 -5.94 -7.63 -0.06
N THR A 31 -5.30 -8.18 -1.09
CA THR A 31 -3.89 -7.98 -1.41
C THR A 31 -3.69 -7.20 -2.72
N GLY A 32 -3.06 -7.79 -3.72
CA GLY A 32 -2.80 -7.18 -5.03
C GLY A 32 -2.53 -8.25 -6.09
N LEU A 33 -2.12 -7.80 -7.27
CA LEU A 33 -1.71 -8.65 -8.37
C LEU A 33 -0.29 -9.22 -8.16
N ASP A 34 0.00 -10.30 -8.85
CA ASP A 34 1.34 -10.88 -8.90
C ASP A 34 2.36 -9.85 -9.40
N GLY A 35 3.58 -9.90 -8.86
CA GLY A 35 4.65 -8.95 -9.12
C GLY A 35 4.57 -7.65 -8.31
N GLY A 36 3.50 -7.43 -7.53
CA GLY A 36 3.35 -6.29 -6.64
C GLY A 36 3.57 -6.63 -5.16
N VAL A 37 4.02 -5.64 -4.39
CA VAL A 37 4.30 -5.77 -2.94
C VAL A 37 3.10 -6.30 -2.17
N TYR A 38 1.89 -5.81 -2.43
CA TYR A 38 0.67 -6.22 -1.74
C TYR A 38 0.43 -7.72 -1.79
N ARG A 39 0.75 -8.36 -2.93
CA ARG A 39 0.55 -9.82 -3.12
C ARG A 39 1.44 -10.61 -2.17
N VAL A 40 2.74 -10.32 -2.16
CA VAL A 40 3.73 -11.08 -1.38
C VAL A 40 3.61 -10.75 0.11
N TYR A 41 3.60 -9.47 0.44
CA TYR A 41 3.51 -9.01 1.83
C TYR A 41 2.17 -9.42 2.46
N GLY A 42 1.07 -9.24 1.72
CA GLY A 42 -0.28 -9.55 2.20
C GLY A 42 -0.52 -11.05 2.37
N SER A 43 0.03 -11.90 1.49
CA SER A 43 -0.03 -13.36 1.66
C SER A 43 0.75 -13.80 2.90
N ALA A 44 1.96 -13.27 3.10
CA ALA A 44 2.76 -13.55 4.28
C ALA A 44 2.07 -13.10 5.58
N LEU A 45 1.46 -11.91 5.56
CA LEU A 45 0.68 -11.43 6.70
C LEU A 45 -0.54 -12.32 6.98
N ALA A 46 -1.26 -12.77 5.95
CA ALA A 46 -2.40 -13.67 6.13
C ALA A 46 -1.99 -15.03 6.73
N GLU A 47 -0.85 -15.59 6.31
CA GLU A 47 -0.29 -16.83 6.87
C GLU A 47 0.03 -16.66 8.37
N ILE A 48 0.68 -15.57 8.75
CA ILE A 48 0.98 -15.24 10.15
C ILE A 48 -0.31 -15.10 10.96
N LEU A 49 -1.27 -14.34 10.44
CA LEU A 49 -2.54 -14.09 11.11
C LEU A 49 -3.40 -15.36 11.26
N ASP A 50 -3.31 -16.35 10.35
CA ASP A 50 -4.02 -17.64 10.51
C ASP A 50 -3.52 -18.42 11.73
N GLY A 51 -2.25 -18.23 12.11
CA GLY A 51 -1.70 -18.76 13.37
C GLY A 51 -2.13 -17.96 14.60
N GLU A 52 -2.01 -16.61 14.53
CA GLU A 52 -2.17 -15.70 15.67
C GLU A 52 -3.63 -15.45 16.08
N LEU A 53 -4.58 -15.60 15.15
CA LEU A 53 -5.99 -15.25 15.37
C LEU A 53 -6.90 -16.45 15.60
N ARG A 54 -6.38 -17.64 15.90
CA ARG A 54 -7.23 -18.80 16.17
C ARG A 54 -8.24 -18.51 17.29
N PRO A 55 -9.50 -18.94 17.15
CA PRO A 55 -10.02 -19.93 16.19
C PRO A 55 -10.45 -19.36 14.83
N MET A 56 -10.23 -18.07 14.53
CA MET A 56 -10.48 -17.50 13.20
C MET A 56 -9.56 -18.16 12.17
N ARG A 57 -10.08 -18.32 10.94
CA ARG A 57 -9.30 -18.73 9.78
C ARG A 57 -9.00 -17.51 8.93
N VAL A 58 -7.74 -17.33 8.53
CA VAL A 58 -7.31 -16.17 7.74
C VAL A 58 -6.84 -16.60 6.36
N SER A 59 -7.25 -15.86 5.34
CA SER A 59 -6.86 -16.11 3.95
C SER A 59 -6.57 -14.83 3.19
N ALA A 60 -5.64 -14.91 2.22
CA ALA A 60 -5.34 -13.83 1.30
C ALA A 60 -6.26 -13.89 0.07
N VAL A 61 -6.76 -12.72 -0.35
CA VAL A 61 -7.57 -12.56 -1.57
C VAL A 61 -6.79 -11.72 -2.58
N GLN A 62 -6.55 -12.28 -3.76
CA GLN A 62 -5.91 -11.56 -4.86
C GLN A 62 -6.84 -10.52 -5.47
N THR A 63 -6.33 -9.32 -5.75
CA THR A 63 -7.12 -8.20 -6.30
C THR A 63 -6.30 -7.39 -7.29
N GLU A 64 -6.95 -6.40 -7.94
CA GLU A 64 -6.27 -5.42 -8.79
C GLU A 64 -5.53 -4.32 -8.00
N GLY A 65 -5.74 -4.19 -6.67
CA GLY A 65 -5.11 -3.19 -5.79
C GLY A 65 -6.10 -2.28 -5.08
N SER A 66 -5.65 -1.08 -4.72
CA SER A 66 -6.25 -0.20 -3.71
C SER A 66 -7.76 0.04 -3.86
N ILE A 67 -8.24 0.36 -5.05
CA ILE A 67 -9.67 0.64 -5.29
C ILE A 67 -10.52 -0.61 -5.08
N GLN A 68 -10.10 -1.76 -5.63
CA GLN A 68 -10.84 -3.01 -5.42
C GLN A 68 -10.81 -3.42 -3.95
N ASN A 69 -9.69 -3.25 -3.29
CA ASN A 69 -9.49 -3.56 -1.88
C ASN A 69 -10.50 -2.80 -1.00
N LEU A 70 -10.63 -1.50 -1.22
CA LEU A 70 -11.58 -0.66 -0.50
C LEU A 70 -13.04 -1.00 -0.82
N GLN A 71 -13.34 -1.40 -2.07
CA GLN A 71 -14.66 -1.90 -2.45
C GLN A 71 -14.99 -3.23 -1.75
N LEU A 72 -14.02 -4.12 -1.58
CA LEU A 72 -14.21 -5.38 -0.85
C LEU A 72 -14.41 -5.15 0.66
N LEU A 73 -13.75 -4.15 1.24
CA LEU A 73 -14.02 -3.72 2.63
C LEU A 73 -15.45 -3.14 2.75
N ASP A 74 -15.88 -2.30 1.81
CA ASP A 74 -17.22 -1.69 1.81
C ASP A 74 -18.34 -2.74 1.69
N SER A 75 -18.15 -3.78 0.89
CA SER A 75 -19.10 -4.88 0.71
C SER A 75 -19.03 -5.95 1.81
N GLY A 76 -18.05 -5.89 2.72
CA GLY A 76 -17.78 -6.95 3.69
C GLY A 76 -17.19 -8.23 3.06
N SER A 77 -16.72 -8.16 1.82
CA SER A 77 -16.06 -9.28 1.13
C SER A 77 -14.58 -9.42 1.50
N ALA A 78 -14.01 -8.42 2.18
CA ALA A 78 -12.74 -8.48 2.88
C ALA A 78 -12.85 -7.76 4.22
N ASP A 79 -11.92 -8.06 5.14
CA ASP A 79 -11.89 -7.50 6.50
C ASP A 79 -10.65 -6.63 6.72
N VAL A 80 -9.55 -6.98 6.04
CA VAL A 80 -8.27 -6.27 6.04
C VAL A 80 -7.84 -6.05 4.59
N ALA A 81 -7.20 -4.93 4.30
CA ALA A 81 -6.76 -4.61 2.96
C ALA A 81 -5.53 -3.69 2.94
N PHE A 82 -4.75 -3.77 1.88
CA PHE A 82 -3.72 -2.81 1.54
C PHE A 82 -4.30 -1.68 0.68
N SER A 83 -3.93 -0.45 0.93
CA SER A 83 -4.37 0.68 0.10
C SER A 83 -3.36 1.82 0.11
N LEU A 84 -3.18 2.47 -1.04
CA LEU A 84 -2.59 3.80 -1.11
C LEU A 84 -3.47 4.81 -0.37
N ALA A 85 -2.84 5.80 0.24
CA ALA A 85 -3.52 6.83 1.04
C ALA A 85 -4.47 7.69 0.21
N ASP A 86 -4.13 8.02 -1.03
CA ASP A 86 -4.96 8.79 -1.95
C ASP A 86 -6.22 8.04 -2.39
N ALA A 87 -6.12 6.72 -2.62
CA ALA A 87 -7.25 5.87 -2.89
C ALA A 87 -8.17 5.76 -1.66
N ALA A 88 -7.57 5.70 -0.45
CA ALA A 88 -8.31 5.70 0.80
C ALA A 88 -9.07 7.02 1.02
N LEU A 89 -8.48 8.18 0.66
CA LEU A 89 -9.17 9.47 0.69
C LEU A 89 -10.42 9.46 -0.21
N LEU A 90 -10.28 9.01 -1.45
CA LEU A 90 -11.42 8.91 -2.38
C LEU A 90 -12.54 8.02 -1.83
N ALA A 91 -12.19 6.95 -1.13
CA ALA A 91 -13.17 6.04 -0.53
C ALA A 91 -13.92 6.68 0.63
N VAL A 92 -13.22 7.34 1.57
CA VAL A 92 -13.89 7.97 2.73
C VAL A 92 -14.68 9.22 2.35
N GLU A 93 -14.36 9.85 1.21
CA GLU A 93 -15.13 10.97 0.67
C GLU A 93 -16.28 10.52 -0.25
N GLY A 94 -16.39 9.23 -0.59
CA GLY A 94 -17.40 8.74 -1.53
C GLY A 94 -17.20 9.27 -2.94
N LYS A 95 -15.96 9.45 -3.36
CA LYS A 95 -15.61 10.03 -4.68
C LYS A 95 -15.09 8.96 -5.65
N SER A 96 -14.99 9.32 -6.93
CA SER A 96 -14.47 8.48 -8.01
C SER A 96 -15.33 7.22 -8.23
N ARG A 97 -14.89 6.05 -7.78
CA ARG A 97 -15.58 4.76 -7.94
C ARG A 97 -16.43 4.37 -6.73
N PHE A 98 -16.56 5.27 -5.78
CA PHE A 98 -17.37 5.08 -4.57
C PHE A 98 -18.58 6.01 -4.63
N SER A 99 -19.79 5.44 -4.52
CA SER A 99 -21.06 6.20 -4.55
C SER A 99 -21.44 6.80 -3.21
N ARG A 100 -20.74 6.39 -2.13
CA ARG A 100 -20.93 6.84 -0.74
C ARG A 100 -19.62 6.70 0.02
N PRO A 101 -19.45 7.45 1.13
CA PRO A 101 -18.32 7.28 2.04
C PRO A 101 -18.19 5.85 2.55
N VAL A 102 -16.98 5.27 2.40
CA VAL A 102 -16.66 3.92 2.90
C VAL A 102 -16.19 4.01 4.35
N LYS A 103 -16.75 3.17 5.22
CA LYS A 103 -16.44 3.15 6.66
C LYS A 103 -15.21 2.28 6.93
N VAL A 104 -14.03 2.87 6.86
CA VAL A 104 -12.73 2.20 7.08
C VAL A 104 -11.88 2.95 8.10
N ALA A 105 -10.93 2.25 8.70
CA ALA A 105 -9.94 2.77 9.62
C ALA A 105 -8.57 2.14 9.33
N ALA A 106 -7.48 2.81 9.72
CA ALA A 106 -6.13 2.30 9.51
C ALA A 106 -5.63 1.50 10.71
N LEU A 107 -4.87 0.45 10.43
CA LEU A 107 -4.05 -0.22 11.44
C LEU A 107 -2.63 0.35 11.46
N ALA A 108 -2.03 0.60 10.30
CA ALA A 108 -0.67 1.13 10.19
C ALA A 108 -0.41 1.78 8.83
N ARG A 109 0.51 2.76 8.77
CA ARG A 109 1.29 3.05 7.58
C ARG A 109 2.42 2.03 7.49
N LEU A 110 2.61 1.46 6.31
CA LEU A 110 3.53 0.34 6.09
C LEU A 110 4.85 0.80 5.45
N TYR A 111 4.77 1.33 4.24
CA TYR A 111 5.88 1.79 3.40
C TYR A 111 5.35 2.77 2.37
N ASP A 112 6.25 3.32 1.53
CA ASP A 112 5.87 4.25 0.46
C ASP A 112 6.11 3.61 -0.90
N ASP A 113 5.15 3.77 -1.81
CA ASP A 113 5.32 3.48 -3.22
C ASP A 113 5.87 4.68 -3.95
N TYR A 114 6.75 4.40 -4.92
CA TYR A 114 7.28 5.36 -5.88
C TYR A 114 6.47 5.27 -7.16
N LEU A 115 5.99 6.42 -7.64
CA LEU A 115 5.38 6.45 -8.96
C LEU A 115 6.48 6.40 -10.03
N GLN A 116 6.36 5.48 -10.95
CA GLN A 116 7.33 5.21 -12.00
C GLN A 116 6.64 5.33 -13.35
N ILE A 117 7.26 6.02 -14.31
CA ILE A 117 6.77 6.15 -15.69
C ILE A 117 7.83 5.53 -16.59
N ILE A 118 7.53 4.37 -17.12
CA ILE A 118 8.47 3.53 -17.85
C ILE A 118 8.25 3.65 -19.35
N VAL A 119 9.34 3.90 -20.09
CA VAL A 119 9.38 3.89 -21.56
C VAL A 119 10.54 3.04 -22.04
N ARG A 120 10.54 2.65 -23.29
CA ARG A 120 11.71 2.00 -23.92
C ARG A 120 12.86 3.00 -24.07
N GLN A 121 14.10 2.55 -23.92
CA GLN A 121 15.29 3.38 -24.07
C GLN A 121 15.42 3.96 -25.50
N ASP A 122 15.04 3.17 -26.52
CA ASP A 122 15.06 3.56 -27.94
C ASP A 122 13.87 4.46 -28.33
N SER A 123 12.95 4.75 -27.42
CA SER A 123 11.86 5.71 -27.62
C SER A 123 12.37 7.15 -27.73
N THR A 124 11.64 8.00 -28.45
CA THR A 124 11.87 9.46 -28.50
C THR A 124 11.40 10.21 -27.27
N LEU A 125 10.65 9.54 -26.37
CA LEU A 125 10.09 10.14 -25.16
C LEU A 125 11.20 10.42 -24.15
N ARG A 126 11.35 11.69 -23.73
CA ARG A 126 12.35 12.13 -22.74
C ARG A 126 11.73 12.76 -21.52
N ARG A 127 10.55 13.33 -21.66
CA ARG A 127 9.82 14.05 -20.60
C ARG A 127 8.36 13.62 -20.61
N ILE A 128 7.67 13.85 -19.50
CA ILE A 128 6.26 13.46 -19.37
C ILE A 128 5.35 14.14 -20.40
N GLU A 129 5.68 15.36 -20.83
CA GLU A 129 4.94 16.11 -21.87
C GLU A 129 4.95 15.42 -23.23
N ASP A 130 5.96 14.56 -23.47
CA ASP A 130 6.07 13.79 -24.72
C ASP A 130 5.02 12.67 -24.81
N LEU A 131 4.28 12.40 -23.73
CA LEU A 131 3.16 11.45 -23.72
C LEU A 131 1.94 11.97 -24.51
N ALA A 132 1.92 13.23 -24.93
CA ALA A 132 0.85 13.79 -25.76
C ALA A 132 0.62 12.94 -27.02
N GLY A 133 -0.62 12.47 -27.22
CA GLY A 133 -1.03 11.62 -28.35
C GLY A 133 -0.56 10.17 -28.29
N LYS A 134 0.24 9.78 -27.29
CA LYS A 134 0.79 8.44 -27.10
C LYS A 134 -0.20 7.47 -26.44
N THR A 135 0.05 6.18 -26.64
CA THR A 135 -0.71 5.10 -25.99
C THR A 135 -0.02 4.70 -24.69
N VAL A 136 -0.68 4.90 -23.55
CA VAL A 136 -0.08 4.76 -22.22
C VAL A 136 -0.92 3.86 -21.34
N SER A 137 -0.30 2.80 -20.76
CA SER A 137 -0.96 2.04 -19.70
C SER A 137 -0.90 2.83 -18.38
N ILE A 138 -2.06 2.99 -17.76
CA ILE A 138 -2.21 3.68 -16.47
C ILE A 138 -2.39 2.73 -15.29
N GLY A 139 -2.07 1.44 -15.46
CA GLY A 139 -2.29 0.39 -14.46
C GLY A 139 -3.66 -0.27 -14.57
N ALA A 140 -3.88 -1.33 -13.79
CA ALA A 140 -5.14 -2.05 -13.73
C ALA A 140 -6.31 -1.14 -13.36
N LYS A 141 -7.50 -1.45 -13.86
CA LYS A 141 -8.68 -0.56 -13.78
C LYS A 141 -9.07 -0.13 -12.37
N ARG A 142 -8.85 -1.01 -11.38
CA ARG A 142 -9.18 -0.79 -9.96
C ARG A 142 -7.93 -0.70 -9.07
N SER A 143 -6.77 -0.33 -9.63
CA SER A 143 -5.52 -0.13 -8.91
C SER A 143 -5.36 1.30 -8.38
N GLY A 144 -4.47 1.48 -7.40
CA GLY A 144 -4.01 2.78 -6.96
C GLY A 144 -3.19 3.49 -8.04
N THR A 145 -2.34 2.77 -8.78
CA THR A 145 -1.59 3.30 -9.94
C THR A 145 -2.52 4.04 -10.92
N ALA A 146 -3.72 3.47 -11.19
CA ALA A 146 -4.67 4.11 -12.11
C ALA A 146 -5.26 5.42 -11.54
N VAL A 147 -5.35 5.57 -10.22
CA VAL A 147 -5.75 6.81 -9.56
C VAL A 147 -4.66 7.86 -9.75
N GLU A 148 -3.43 7.54 -9.36
CA GLU A 148 -2.28 8.43 -9.43
C GLU A 148 -2.00 8.88 -10.87
N ALA A 149 -1.93 7.94 -11.83
CA ALA A 149 -1.68 8.24 -13.24
C ALA A 149 -2.71 9.23 -13.81
N ARG A 150 -4.02 9.04 -13.51
CA ARG A 150 -5.06 9.96 -13.97
C ARG A 150 -4.95 11.35 -13.33
N ARG A 151 -4.55 11.44 -12.07
CA ARG A 151 -4.32 12.73 -11.38
C ARG A 151 -3.14 13.45 -12.01
N ILE A 152 -2.00 12.78 -12.17
CA ILE A 152 -0.77 13.31 -12.77
C ILE A 152 -1.01 13.83 -14.20
N LEU A 153 -1.64 13.03 -15.06
CA LEU A 153 -1.92 13.42 -16.45
C LEU A 153 -2.84 14.63 -16.59
N ARG A 154 -3.49 15.07 -15.51
CA ARG A 154 -4.36 16.26 -15.49
C ARG A 154 -3.70 17.49 -14.92
N LEU A 155 -2.52 17.36 -14.31
CA LEU A 155 -1.83 18.48 -13.69
C LEU A 155 -1.40 19.52 -14.75
N PRO A 156 -1.58 20.82 -14.50
CA PRO A 156 -1.07 21.90 -15.36
C PRO A 156 0.44 21.81 -15.59
N THR A 157 1.22 21.56 -14.55
CA THR A 157 2.69 21.47 -14.61
C THR A 157 3.21 20.34 -15.49
N VAL A 158 2.41 19.29 -15.71
CA VAL A 158 2.73 18.18 -16.63
C VAL A 158 2.67 18.60 -18.10
N GLY A 159 2.12 19.80 -18.40
CA GLY A 159 2.20 20.42 -19.73
C GLY A 159 1.44 19.70 -20.84
N LEU A 160 0.43 18.88 -20.52
CA LEU A 160 -0.39 18.15 -21.51
C LEU A 160 -1.63 18.94 -21.96
N ARG A 161 -1.99 20.04 -21.29
CA ARG A 161 -3.14 20.86 -21.67
C ARG A 161 -2.95 21.48 -23.07
N GLY A 162 -3.98 21.42 -23.91
CA GLY A 162 -3.97 21.94 -25.27
C GLY A 162 -3.16 21.11 -26.27
N ARG A 163 -2.60 19.97 -25.85
CA ARG A 163 -1.93 18.98 -26.69
C ARG A 163 -2.86 17.84 -27.08
N ALA A 164 -2.42 16.97 -28.00
CA ALA A 164 -3.13 15.75 -28.33
C ALA A 164 -3.37 14.87 -27.07
N PRO A 165 -4.59 14.38 -26.84
CA PRO A 165 -4.89 13.62 -25.63
C PRO A 165 -4.07 12.32 -25.55
N VAL A 166 -3.62 11.98 -24.34
CA VAL A 166 -2.99 10.69 -24.05
C VAL A 166 -4.04 9.58 -24.22
N LYS A 167 -3.74 8.56 -25.03
CA LYS A 167 -4.60 7.39 -25.24
C LYS A 167 -4.37 6.40 -24.10
N THR A 168 -5.22 6.41 -23.08
CA THR A 168 -5.00 5.57 -21.90
C THR A 168 -5.53 4.16 -22.07
N ARG A 169 -4.75 3.15 -21.65
CA ARG A 169 -5.15 1.75 -21.51
C ARG A 169 -5.09 1.33 -20.04
N SER A 170 -6.00 0.47 -19.62
CA SER A 170 -5.93 -0.12 -18.26
C SER A 170 -5.42 -1.56 -18.37
N LEU A 171 -4.15 -1.75 -18.04
CA LEU A 171 -3.46 -3.04 -18.09
C LEU A 171 -2.85 -3.33 -16.71
N THR A 172 -2.77 -4.60 -16.34
CA THR A 172 -1.98 -5.05 -15.17
C THR A 172 -0.49 -4.79 -15.41
N LEU A 173 0.36 -4.89 -14.37
CA LEU A 173 1.79 -4.72 -14.54
C LEU A 173 2.37 -5.71 -15.56
N LYS A 174 1.99 -6.99 -15.48
CA LYS A 174 2.40 -8.04 -16.40
C LYS A 174 1.97 -7.76 -17.85
N GLU A 175 0.74 -7.32 -18.05
CA GLU A 175 0.26 -6.93 -19.39
C GLU A 175 0.95 -5.67 -19.90
N SER A 176 1.26 -4.70 -19.01
CA SER A 176 1.96 -3.47 -19.38
C SER A 176 3.39 -3.74 -19.82
N THR A 177 4.13 -4.62 -19.12
CA THR A 177 5.49 -5.01 -19.52
C THR A 177 5.48 -5.74 -20.88
N ALA A 178 4.56 -6.70 -21.07
CA ALA A 178 4.42 -7.40 -22.35
C ALA A 178 4.04 -6.44 -23.50
N ALA A 179 3.10 -5.53 -23.27
CA ALA A 179 2.68 -4.56 -24.27
C ALA A 179 3.77 -3.54 -24.63
N LEU A 180 4.65 -3.17 -23.66
CA LEU A 180 5.80 -2.31 -23.93
C LEU A 180 6.87 -3.04 -24.78
N ILE A 181 7.12 -4.31 -24.50
CA ILE A 181 8.02 -5.15 -25.32
C ILE A 181 7.49 -5.24 -26.76
N ALA A 182 6.20 -5.54 -26.92
CA ALA A 182 5.52 -5.67 -28.22
C ALA A 182 5.32 -4.32 -28.96
N ARG A 183 5.62 -3.17 -28.32
CA ARG A 183 5.37 -1.82 -28.84
C ARG A 183 3.87 -1.49 -29.04
N ASP A 184 2.98 -2.18 -28.33
CA ASP A 184 1.53 -1.92 -28.33
C ASP A 184 1.16 -0.70 -27.47
N ILE A 185 2.09 -0.27 -26.60
CA ILE A 185 2.04 0.95 -25.81
C ILE A 185 3.39 1.67 -25.86
N ASP A 186 3.36 2.99 -25.73
CA ASP A 186 4.57 3.83 -25.72
C ASP A 186 5.17 3.97 -24.32
N ALA A 187 4.34 3.87 -23.27
CA ALA A 187 4.72 4.02 -21.87
C ALA A 187 3.74 3.29 -20.94
N PHE A 188 4.18 3.07 -19.71
CA PHE A 188 3.25 2.70 -18.65
C PHE A 188 3.60 3.34 -17.30
N PHE A 189 2.56 3.57 -16.50
CA PHE A 189 2.66 3.99 -15.11
C PHE A 189 2.69 2.75 -14.20
N TRP A 190 3.51 2.82 -13.16
CA TRP A 190 3.55 1.86 -12.08
C TRP A 190 3.80 2.56 -10.75
N SER A 191 2.97 2.30 -9.74
CA SER A 191 3.18 2.72 -8.36
C SER A 191 3.54 1.48 -7.54
N GLY A 192 4.72 1.47 -6.97
CA GLY A 192 5.24 0.32 -6.23
C GLY A 192 6.56 0.60 -5.53
N GLY A 193 6.97 -0.36 -4.70
CA GLY A 193 8.26 -0.32 -4.02
C GLY A 193 9.44 -0.43 -5.00
N LEU A 194 10.61 0.03 -4.56
CA LEU A 194 11.86 -0.05 -5.34
C LEU A 194 12.80 -1.14 -4.77
N PRO A 195 13.47 -1.91 -5.67
CA PRO A 195 13.11 -2.13 -7.05
C PRO A 195 11.83 -2.97 -7.19
N SER A 196 11.07 -2.79 -8.28
CA SER A 196 9.97 -3.68 -8.64
C SER A 196 10.48 -4.84 -9.48
N GLU A 197 10.29 -6.08 -9.03
CA GLU A 197 10.83 -7.29 -9.71
C GLU A 197 10.40 -7.37 -11.17
N ALA A 198 9.14 -7.11 -11.47
CA ALA A 198 8.64 -7.15 -12.83
C ALA A 198 9.31 -6.11 -13.76
N ILE A 199 9.80 -4.98 -13.23
CA ILE A 199 10.56 -4.00 -14.01
C ILE A 199 12.02 -4.45 -14.15
N VAL A 200 12.58 -5.09 -13.13
CA VAL A 200 13.90 -5.73 -13.24
C VAL A 200 13.89 -6.83 -14.31
N ASP A 201 12.83 -7.64 -14.36
CA ASP A 201 12.67 -8.68 -15.39
C ASP A 201 12.45 -8.08 -16.78
N LEU A 202 11.62 -7.03 -16.91
CA LEU A 202 11.44 -6.30 -18.17
C LEU A 202 12.78 -5.84 -18.75
N ARG A 203 13.73 -5.39 -17.93
CA ARG A 203 15.06 -4.96 -18.38
C ARG A 203 15.93 -6.07 -18.94
N LYS A 204 15.63 -7.33 -18.67
CA LYS A 204 16.34 -8.46 -19.30
C LYS A 204 15.92 -8.65 -20.75
N GLU A 205 14.72 -8.17 -21.11
CA GLU A 205 14.13 -8.30 -22.44
C GLU A 205 14.31 -7.03 -23.29
N VAL A 206 14.30 -5.85 -22.66
CA VAL A 206 14.37 -4.56 -23.35
C VAL A 206 14.97 -3.49 -22.44
N ASP A 207 15.86 -2.64 -23.02
CA ASP A 207 16.33 -1.46 -22.30
C ASP A 207 15.21 -0.46 -22.10
N ILE A 208 15.12 0.05 -20.89
CA ILE A 208 14.08 1.00 -20.47
C ILE A 208 14.69 2.29 -19.93
N ARG A 209 13.87 3.32 -19.87
CA ARG A 209 14.12 4.60 -19.21
C ARG A 209 12.93 4.98 -18.37
N LEU A 210 13.19 5.71 -17.28
CA LEU A 210 12.15 6.38 -16.50
C LEU A 210 11.97 7.82 -16.97
N LEU A 211 10.71 8.28 -17.07
CA LEU A 211 10.40 9.68 -17.25
C LEU A 211 10.19 10.32 -15.88
N GLY A 212 10.85 11.47 -15.67
CA GLY A 212 10.72 12.23 -14.44
C GLY A 212 9.45 13.08 -14.39
N LEU A 213 9.04 13.43 -13.19
CA LEU A 213 8.00 14.41 -12.89
C LEU A 213 8.62 15.79 -12.64
N PRO A 214 7.91 16.89 -12.94
CA PRO A 214 8.32 18.23 -12.54
C PRO A 214 8.49 18.35 -11.03
N GLU A 215 9.41 19.19 -10.57
CA GLU A 215 9.55 19.52 -9.15
C GLU A 215 8.27 20.19 -8.63
N GLY A 216 7.91 19.91 -7.37
CA GLY A 216 6.69 20.43 -6.75
C GLY A 216 5.41 19.71 -7.16
N THR A 217 5.50 18.60 -7.91
CA THR A 217 4.34 17.78 -8.30
C THR A 217 3.53 17.32 -7.08
N ALA A 218 4.19 16.93 -5.97
CA ALA A 218 3.50 16.52 -4.75
C ALA A 218 2.60 17.63 -4.20
N LYS A 219 3.05 18.89 -4.20
CA LYS A 219 2.28 20.04 -3.73
C LYS A 219 1.06 20.30 -4.61
N GLU A 220 1.19 20.13 -5.92
CA GLU A 220 0.07 20.32 -6.86
C GLU A 220 -0.95 19.19 -6.77
N LEU A 221 -0.52 17.95 -6.47
CA LEU A 221 -1.42 16.84 -6.24
C LEU A 221 -2.16 16.95 -4.90
N ASP A 222 -1.43 16.98 -3.81
CA ASP A 222 -1.85 17.12 -2.41
C ASP A 222 -0.65 16.80 -1.50
N SER A 223 -0.07 17.79 -0.84
CA SER A 223 1.14 17.62 -0.01
C SER A 223 0.92 16.82 1.29
N GLU A 224 -0.32 16.54 1.68
CA GLU A 224 -0.61 15.64 2.81
C GLU A 224 -0.57 14.16 2.40
N LEU A 225 -0.81 13.86 1.12
CA LEU A 225 -0.84 12.50 0.56
C LEU A 225 0.45 12.12 -0.16
N TYR A 226 1.10 13.10 -0.80
CA TYR A 226 2.27 12.89 -1.64
C TYR A 226 3.47 13.67 -1.15
N THR A 227 4.65 13.12 -1.40
CA THR A 227 5.93 13.79 -1.14
C THR A 227 6.79 13.70 -2.38
N ASP A 228 7.43 14.81 -2.78
CA ASP A 228 8.43 14.80 -3.85
C ASP A 228 9.60 13.90 -3.43
N ALA A 229 10.04 13.07 -4.35
CA ALA A 229 11.10 12.09 -4.12
C ALA A 229 11.95 11.88 -5.37
N ARG A 230 13.03 11.13 -5.25
CA ARG A 230 13.88 10.73 -6.38
C ARG A 230 14.06 9.21 -6.37
N ILE A 231 13.88 8.59 -7.53
CA ILE A 231 14.31 7.21 -7.74
C ILE A 231 15.82 7.25 -7.92
N PRO A 232 16.60 6.49 -7.10
CA PRO A 232 18.06 6.46 -7.24
C PRO A 232 18.51 5.95 -8.62
N GLU A 233 19.65 6.43 -9.08
CA GLU A 233 20.16 6.16 -10.43
C GLU A 233 20.52 4.70 -10.72
N ASP A 234 20.82 3.94 -9.69
CA ASP A 234 21.27 2.53 -9.81
C ASP A 234 20.13 1.50 -9.67
N ILE A 235 18.90 1.94 -9.42
CA ILE A 235 17.76 1.03 -9.19
C ILE A 235 17.43 0.17 -10.43
N TYR A 236 17.41 0.81 -11.62
CA TYR A 236 17.10 0.13 -12.89
C TYR A 236 18.16 0.37 -13.98
N GLY A 237 19.40 0.73 -13.63
CA GLY A 237 20.49 0.92 -14.55
C GLY A 237 21.23 2.24 -14.36
N LYS A 238 22.08 2.62 -15.35
CA LYS A 238 23.00 3.76 -15.27
C LYS A 238 22.35 5.11 -15.63
N GLU A 239 21.04 5.24 -15.58
CA GLU A 239 20.39 6.53 -15.78
C GLU A 239 20.46 7.35 -14.48
N GLY A 240 20.64 8.66 -14.59
CA GLY A 240 20.67 9.55 -13.43
C GLY A 240 19.41 9.44 -12.57
N ALA A 241 19.48 9.90 -11.33
CA ALA A 241 18.34 9.87 -10.43
C ALA A 241 17.14 10.64 -11.00
N VAL A 242 15.93 10.06 -10.96
CA VAL A 242 14.71 10.56 -11.59
C VAL A 242 13.75 11.14 -10.56
N ASN A 243 13.29 12.37 -10.75
CA ASN A 243 12.29 12.99 -9.89
C ASN A 243 10.95 12.28 -10.02
N THR A 244 10.29 12.06 -8.89
CA THR A 244 8.99 11.43 -8.82
C THR A 244 8.23 11.89 -7.57
N VAL A 245 7.07 11.29 -7.32
CA VAL A 245 6.35 11.40 -6.06
C VAL A 245 6.22 10.04 -5.38
N ILE A 246 6.13 10.06 -4.06
CA ILE A 246 5.80 8.89 -3.25
C ILE A 246 4.46 9.07 -2.57
N ALA A 247 3.74 7.96 -2.42
CA ALA A 247 2.50 7.87 -1.67
C ALA A 247 2.56 6.75 -0.65
N SER A 248 1.94 6.96 0.52
CA SER A 248 1.98 6.00 1.62
C SER A 248 1.03 4.83 1.39
N ASN A 249 1.48 3.64 1.71
CA ASN A 249 0.68 2.43 1.78
C ASN A 249 0.18 2.20 3.22
N LEU A 250 -1.11 1.98 3.35
CA LEU A 250 -1.80 1.75 4.61
C LEU A 250 -2.32 0.31 4.69
N LEU A 251 -2.26 -0.29 5.88
CA LEU A 251 -3.05 -1.45 6.23
C LEU A 251 -4.38 -0.95 6.77
N VAL A 252 -5.46 -1.28 6.09
CA VAL A 252 -6.80 -0.74 6.30
C VAL A 252 -7.76 -1.86 6.70
N VAL A 253 -8.70 -1.56 7.57
CA VAL A 253 -9.75 -2.47 8.01
C VAL A 253 -11.11 -1.79 7.96
N ARG A 254 -12.17 -2.57 7.98
CA ARG A 254 -13.51 -2.05 8.24
C ARG A 254 -13.53 -1.35 9.61
N GLN A 255 -14.25 -0.26 9.71
CA GLN A 255 -14.35 0.52 10.95
C GLN A 255 -15.02 -0.26 12.08
N ASP A 256 -15.89 -1.22 11.75
CA ASP A 256 -16.64 -2.08 12.67
C ASP A 256 -15.92 -3.39 13.04
N LEU A 257 -14.67 -3.59 12.58
CA LEU A 257 -13.88 -4.74 12.99
C LEU A 257 -13.73 -4.74 14.52
N PRO A 258 -13.93 -5.88 15.22
CA PRO A 258 -13.78 -5.93 16.68
C PRO A 258 -12.42 -5.39 17.13
N ALA A 259 -12.41 -4.53 18.17
CA ALA A 259 -11.20 -3.85 18.63
C ALA A 259 -10.09 -4.84 19.06
N GLU A 260 -10.46 -6.00 19.61
CA GLU A 260 -9.50 -7.04 19.98
C GLU A 260 -8.85 -7.67 18.75
N VAL A 261 -9.60 -7.93 17.68
CA VAL A 261 -9.06 -8.45 16.42
C VAL A 261 -8.08 -7.43 15.82
N ALA A 262 -8.47 -6.17 15.73
CA ALA A 262 -7.62 -5.10 15.20
C ALA A 262 -6.34 -4.90 16.05
N TYR A 263 -6.45 -5.03 17.37
CA TYR A 263 -5.31 -5.00 18.29
C TYR A 263 -4.31 -6.14 17.97
N ARG A 264 -4.81 -7.39 17.88
CA ARG A 264 -3.95 -8.54 17.60
C ARG A 264 -3.33 -8.50 16.21
N ILE A 265 -4.07 -8.05 15.19
CA ILE A 265 -3.50 -7.83 13.83
C ILE A 265 -2.35 -6.83 13.91
N THR A 266 -2.56 -5.69 14.60
CA THR A 266 -1.52 -4.66 14.74
C THR A 266 -0.32 -5.22 15.50
N ARG A 267 -0.53 -5.95 16.59
CA ARG A 267 0.52 -6.61 17.35
C ARG A 267 1.32 -7.59 16.48
N ALA A 268 0.66 -8.51 15.79
CA ALA A 268 1.29 -9.50 14.94
C ALA A 268 2.13 -8.85 13.83
N LEU A 269 1.64 -7.77 13.22
CA LEU A 269 2.36 -7.01 12.19
C LEU A 269 3.75 -6.56 12.67
N PHE A 270 3.91 -6.16 13.94
CA PHE A 270 5.18 -5.70 14.49
C PHE A 270 6.01 -6.83 15.10
N GLU A 271 5.39 -7.76 15.81
CA GLU A 271 6.09 -8.91 16.43
C GLU A 271 6.71 -9.82 15.37
N HIS A 272 6.01 -10.05 14.25
CA HIS A 272 6.50 -10.85 13.13
C HIS A 272 7.19 -10.04 12.02
N LYS A 273 7.59 -8.79 12.30
CA LYS A 273 8.26 -7.94 11.29
C LYS A 273 9.46 -8.64 10.64
N ARG A 274 10.28 -9.36 11.42
CA ARG A 274 11.46 -10.08 10.88
C ARG A 274 11.07 -11.16 9.86
N GLU A 275 9.97 -11.83 10.09
CA GLU A 275 9.44 -12.84 9.17
C GLU A 275 8.90 -12.19 7.90
N LEU A 276 8.13 -11.12 8.03
CA LEU A 276 7.63 -10.32 6.90
C LEU A 276 8.78 -9.78 6.04
N VAL A 277 9.89 -9.32 6.64
CA VAL A 277 11.09 -8.86 5.93
C VAL A 277 11.74 -9.97 5.11
N LYS A 278 11.76 -11.21 5.59
CA LYS A 278 12.26 -12.36 4.81
C LYS A 278 11.41 -12.64 3.57
N ARG A 279 10.12 -12.32 3.62
CA ARG A 279 9.21 -12.53 2.48
C ARG A 279 9.23 -11.35 1.50
N HIS A 280 9.33 -10.12 2.00
CA HIS A 280 9.44 -8.93 1.15
C HIS A 280 10.23 -7.79 1.81
N PRO A 281 11.27 -7.23 1.15
CA PRO A 281 12.15 -6.21 1.73
C PRO A 281 11.44 -4.91 2.12
N GLN A 282 10.31 -4.55 1.50
CA GLN A 282 9.53 -3.37 1.87
C GLN A 282 9.03 -3.42 3.33
N ALA A 283 8.90 -4.59 3.94
CA ALA A 283 8.56 -4.72 5.36
C ALA A 283 9.61 -4.11 6.31
N THR A 284 10.86 -3.86 5.85
CA THR A 284 11.87 -3.13 6.62
C THR A 284 11.43 -1.72 6.97
N ARG A 285 10.61 -1.09 6.12
CA ARG A 285 10.10 0.28 6.27
C ARG A 285 9.07 0.44 7.38
N LEU A 286 8.40 -0.64 7.78
CA LEU A 286 7.48 -0.62 8.91
C LEU A 286 8.24 -0.24 10.20
N ASN A 287 7.82 0.83 10.87
CA ASN A 287 8.41 1.27 12.14
C ASN A 287 7.38 2.04 12.98
N LEU A 288 7.54 2.02 14.31
CA LEU A 288 6.61 2.64 15.25
C LEU A 288 6.52 4.17 15.10
N GLY A 289 7.57 4.82 14.62
CA GLY A 289 7.63 6.28 14.49
C GLY A 289 6.73 6.80 13.38
N SER A 290 6.60 6.07 12.26
CA SER A 290 5.79 6.46 11.11
C SER A 290 4.46 5.73 11.01
N ALA A 291 4.32 4.55 11.61
CA ALA A 291 3.15 3.68 11.44
C ALA A 291 1.82 4.31 11.87
N THR A 292 1.84 5.29 12.77
CA THR A 292 0.64 6.02 13.19
C THR A 292 0.27 7.21 12.30
N ARG A 293 1.11 7.55 11.31
CA ARG A 293 0.83 8.62 10.34
C ARG A 293 -0.04 8.07 9.21
N THR A 294 -1.33 7.90 9.49
CA THR A 294 -2.26 7.17 8.63
C THR A 294 -3.24 8.07 7.88
N TYR A 295 -2.93 9.39 7.75
CA TYR A 295 -3.78 10.26 6.95
C TYR A 295 -4.04 9.66 5.56
N PRO A 296 -5.28 9.68 5.06
CA PRO A 296 -6.46 10.40 5.56
C PRO A 296 -7.29 9.60 6.58
N LEU A 297 -6.89 8.38 6.92
CA LEU A 297 -7.68 7.52 7.80
C LEU A 297 -7.34 7.73 9.27
N LYS A 298 -8.40 7.69 10.12
CA LYS A 298 -8.19 7.61 11.56
C LYS A 298 -7.71 6.21 11.94
N PRO A 299 -6.77 6.11 12.91
CA PRO A 299 -6.35 4.80 13.43
C PRO A 299 -7.52 4.08 14.12
N HIS A 300 -7.66 2.77 13.87
CA HIS A 300 -8.65 1.92 14.52
C HIS A 300 -8.46 1.90 16.06
N PRO A 301 -9.54 1.84 16.88
CA PRO A 301 -9.41 1.81 18.34
C PRO A 301 -8.47 0.71 18.88
N GLY A 302 -8.52 -0.50 18.30
CA GLY A 302 -7.62 -1.61 18.66
C GLY A 302 -6.15 -1.31 18.35
N ALA A 303 -5.86 -0.72 17.18
CA ALA A 303 -4.51 -0.28 16.83
C ALA A 303 -4.01 0.81 17.78
N ARG A 304 -4.84 1.81 18.09
CA ARG A 304 -4.48 2.86 19.06
C ARG A 304 -4.15 2.31 20.45
N ARG A 305 -4.88 1.27 20.90
CA ARG A 305 -4.59 0.59 22.17
C ARG A 305 -3.21 -0.04 22.13
N TRP A 306 -2.90 -0.82 21.10
CA TRP A 306 -1.60 -1.46 20.93
C TRP A 306 -0.45 -0.43 20.87
N TYR A 307 -0.57 0.64 20.09
CA TYR A 307 0.46 1.68 19.99
C TYR A 307 0.75 2.39 21.32
N ARG A 308 -0.26 2.57 22.18
CA ARG A 308 -0.06 3.14 23.53
C ARG A 308 0.73 2.20 24.44
N GLU A 309 0.49 0.89 24.33
CA GLU A 309 1.19 -0.12 25.11
C GLU A 309 2.64 -0.32 24.61
N ALA A 310 2.85 -0.39 23.30
CA ALA A 310 4.17 -0.59 22.69
C ALA A 310 5.15 0.60 22.86
N ARG A 311 4.68 1.78 23.30
CA ARG A 311 5.51 2.96 23.55
C ARG A 311 5.87 3.15 25.04
N ARG A 312 5.36 2.29 25.92
CA ARG A 312 5.69 2.26 27.35
C ARG A 312 6.91 1.38 27.58
#